data_a4aa8e8ec83fd40effce182326f17cda
#
_entry.id   a4aa8e8ec83fd40effce182326f17cda
#
_cell.length_a   1.000
_cell.length_b   1.000
_cell.length_c   1.000
_cell.angle_alpha   90.00
_cell.angle_beta   90.00
_cell.angle_gamma   90.00
#
_symmetry.space_group_name_H-M   'P 1'
#
loop_
_entity.id
_entity.type
_entity.pdbx_description
1 polymer ?
#
loop_
_entity_poly.entity_id
_entity_poly.type
_entity_poly.pdbx_seq_one_letter_code
_entity_poly.pdbx_strand_id
1 'polypeptide(L)'
;MGANIGTTVTSFIIGFKLGDYALPLLFVGAVCLFFTKNRSVNNVGRILFGVGGIFFALNLMSGAMEPLKDLQVFRDYMVQLSKNPILGVFVGTGLTLLIQASSATIGILQNLYASNLIDLQGALPVLFGDNIGTTITAIIASLGANIAAKRVAGAHVAFNVIGTVICLIFLVPFTALIQWFETALHLSPEMTIAFAHGTFNITNTIDRKSTRLNSSHLR
;
A
#
# COMPACT_ATOMS: atom_id res chain seq x y z
N MET A 1 7.80 11.50 5.75
CA MET A 1 6.42 12.01 5.69
C MET A 1 5.93 12.13 4.26
N GLY A 2 6.47 13.00 3.40
CA GLY A 2 6.02 13.13 2.00
C GLY A 2 6.11 11.83 1.19
N ALA A 3 7.09 10.97 1.46
CA ALA A 3 7.22 9.67 0.81
C ALA A 3 6.01 8.75 1.06
N ASN A 4 5.50 8.71 2.29
CA ASN A 4 4.32 7.89 2.63
C ASN A 4 3.06 8.36 1.88
N ILE A 5 2.88 9.69 1.73
CA ILE A 5 1.79 10.24 0.91
C ILE A 5 2.00 9.89 -0.56
N GLY A 6 3.26 9.98 -1.05
CA GLY A 6 3.60 9.62 -2.43
C GLY A 6 3.29 8.16 -2.76
N THR A 7 3.60 7.22 -1.86
CA THR A 7 3.27 5.80 -2.01
C THR A 7 1.75 5.57 -2.11
N THR A 8 0.96 6.39 -1.42
CA THR A 8 -0.51 6.33 -1.50
C THR A 8 -1.03 6.59 -2.92
N VAL A 9 -0.38 7.49 -3.69
CA VAL A 9 -0.77 7.75 -5.08
C VAL A 9 -0.69 6.47 -5.92
N THR A 10 0.35 5.65 -5.72
CA THR A 10 0.48 4.36 -6.41
C THR A 10 -0.67 3.42 -6.03
N SER A 11 -1.06 3.38 -4.76
CA SER A 11 -2.20 2.57 -4.30
C SER A 11 -3.51 2.99 -4.97
N PHE A 12 -3.73 4.29 -5.17
CA PHE A 12 -4.89 4.77 -5.93
C PHE A 12 -4.83 4.38 -7.40
N ILE A 13 -3.65 4.46 -8.05
CA ILE A 13 -3.50 4.04 -9.45
C ILE A 13 -3.84 2.55 -9.58
N ILE A 14 -3.34 1.70 -8.68
CA ILE A 14 -3.65 0.27 -8.66
C ILE A 14 -5.14 0.02 -8.36
N GLY A 15 -5.77 0.86 -7.53
CA GLY A 15 -7.19 0.80 -7.18
C GLY A 15 -8.17 1.04 -8.34
N PHE A 16 -7.71 1.63 -9.45
CA PHE A 16 -8.53 1.72 -10.66
C PHE A 16 -8.63 0.35 -11.34
N LYS A 17 -9.85 -0.07 -11.68
CA LYS A 17 -10.11 -1.34 -12.40
C LYS A 17 -9.76 -1.20 -13.88
N LEU A 18 -8.47 -1.10 -14.20
CA LEU A 18 -7.97 -1.04 -15.59
C LEU A 18 -7.52 -2.40 -16.11
N GLY A 19 -7.84 -3.50 -15.43
CA GLY A 19 -7.42 -4.85 -15.79
C GLY A 19 -7.82 -5.24 -17.21
N ASP A 20 -9.04 -4.89 -17.65
CA ASP A 20 -9.53 -5.17 -19.00
C ASP A 20 -8.76 -4.42 -20.09
N TYR A 21 -8.14 -3.29 -19.72
CA TYR A 21 -7.33 -2.49 -20.64
C TYR A 21 -5.83 -2.80 -20.54
N ALA A 22 -5.42 -3.78 -19.73
CA ALA A 22 -4.01 -4.10 -19.51
C ALA A 22 -3.29 -4.48 -20.82
N LEU A 23 -3.85 -5.40 -21.61
CA LEU A 23 -3.28 -5.82 -22.89
C LEU A 23 -3.29 -4.70 -23.96
N PRO A 24 -4.38 -3.96 -24.19
CA PRO A 24 -4.36 -2.78 -25.04
C PRO A 24 -3.30 -1.74 -24.66
N LEU A 25 -3.16 -1.43 -23.36
CA LEU A 25 -2.15 -0.49 -22.87
C LEU A 25 -0.73 -0.98 -23.12
N LEU A 26 -0.46 -2.27 -22.87
CA LEU A 26 0.82 -2.91 -23.17
C LEU A 26 1.13 -2.85 -24.67
N PHE A 27 0.16 -3.20 -25.51
CA PHE A 27 0.34 -3.21 -26.95
C PHE A 27 0.66 -1.80 -27.50
N VAL A 28 -0.17 -0.82 -27.17
CA VAL A 28 0.06 0.59 -27.60
C VAL A 28 1.38 1.11 -27.05
N GLY A 29 1.68 0.83 -25.78
CA GLY A 29 2.94 1.20 -25.16
C GLY A 29 4.14 0.60 -25.89
N ALA A 30 4.09 -0.69 -26.23
CA ALA A 30 5.15 -1.37 -26.99
C ALA A 30 5.32 -0.76 -28.38
N VAL A 31 4.23 -0.52 -29.11
CA VAL A 31 4.28 0.11 -30.45
C VAL A 31 4.94 1.50 -30.35
N CYS A 32 4.57 2.31 -29.37
CA CYS A 32 5.20 3.62 -29.16
C CYS A 32 6.69 3.50 -28.82
N LEU A 33 7.10 2.48 -28.07
CA LEU A 33 8.50 2.28 -27.66
C LEU A 33 9.38 1.80 -28.81
N PHE A 34 8.90 0.84 -29.59
CA PHE A 34 9.74 0.18 -30.59
C PHE A 34 9.69 0.81 -31.96
N PHE A 35 8.57 1.45 -32.33
CA PHE A 35 8.36 1.95 -33.69
C PHE A 35 8.47 3.48 -33.82
N THR A 36 8.60 4.22 -32.69
CA THR A 36 8.63 5.67 -32.73
C THR A 36 10.00 6.21 -32.29
N LYS A 37 10.58 7.11 -33.11
CA LYS A 37 11.81 7.84 -32.76
C LYS A 37 11.55 9.17 -32.03
N ASN A 38 10.30 9.61 -31.95
CA ASN A 38 9.93 10.84 -31.26
C ASN A 38 10.01 10.63 -29.75
N ARG A 39 10.84 11.44 -29.07
CA ARG A 39 11.09 11.35 -27.62
C ARG A 39 9.83 11.47 -26.78
N SER A 40 8.92 12.37 -27.16
CA SER A 40 7.66 12.57 -26.40
C SER A 40 6.74 11.35 -26.50
N VAL A 41 6.59 10.80 -27.72
CA VAL A 41 5.77 9.58 -27.94
C VAL A 41 6.39 8.36 -27.24
N ASN A 42 7.72 8.25 -27.27
CA ASN A 42 8.43 7.18 -26.58
C ASN A 42 8.23 7.26 -25.06
N ASN A 43 8.25 8.48 -24.46
CA ASN A 43 7.97 8.66 -23.04
C ASN A 43 6.52 8.26 -22.66
N VAL A 44 5.54 8.64 -23.48
CA VAL A 44 4.16 8.20 -23.31
C VAL A 44 4.08 6.67 -23.43
N GLY A 45 4.77 6.08 -24.40
CA GLY A 45 4.87 4.63 -24.57
C GLY A 45 5.39 3.93 -23.32
N ARG A 46 6.42 4.48 -22.67
CA ARG A 46 6.94 3.94 -21.40
C ARG A 46 5.90 3.95 -20.27
N ILE A 47 5.14 5.04 -20.15
CA ILE A 47 4.07 5.15 -19.15
C ILE A 47 2.98 4.12 -19.43
N LEU A 48 2.49 4.05 -20.66
CA LEU A 48 1.44 3.11 -21.05
C LEU A 48 1.87 1.66 -20.85
N PHE A 49 3.09 1.32 -21.26
CA PHE A 49 3.65 -0.01 -21.08
C PHE A 49 3.81 -0.38 -19.60
N GLY A 50 4.32 0.55 -18.77
CA GLY A 50 4.47 0.33 -17.33
C GLY A 50 3.14 0.16 -16.62
N VAL A 51 2.17 1.03 -16.92
CA VAL A 51 0.81 0.94 -16.34
C VAL A 51 0.12 -0.35 -16.80
N GLY A 52 0.15 -0.66 -18.10
CA GLY A 52 -0.38 -1.90 -18.63
C GLY A 52 0.25 -3.14 -17.99
N GLY A 53 1.58 -3.12 -17.77
CA GLY A 53 2.32 -4.19 -17.09
C GLY A 53 1.85 -4.42 -15.66
N ILE A 54 1.60 -3.35 -14.90
CA ILE A 54 1.07 -3.44 -13.53
C ILE A 54 -0.30 -4.13 -13.54
N PHE A 55 -1.23 -3.68 -14.37
CA PHE A 55 -2.57 -4.27 -14.41
C PHE A 55 -2.58 -5.69 -14.98
N PHE A 56 -1.71 -6.00 -15.92
CA PHE A 56 -1.53 -7.37 -16.41
C PHE A 56 -1.02 -8.31 -15.30
N ALA A 57 -0.03 -7.88 -14.52
CA ALA A 57 0.47 -8.63 -13.38
C ALA A 57 -0.60 -8.82 -12.29
N LEU A 58 -1.43 -7.80 -12.02
CA LEU A 58 -2.56 -7.91 -11.09
C LEU A 58 -3.60 -8.92 -11.56
N ASN A 59 -3.91 -8.96 -12.87
CA ASN A 59 -4.82 -9.95 -13.42
C ASN A 59 -4.27 -11.38 -13.28
N LEU A 60 -2.97 -11.58 -13.57
CA LEU A 60 -2.31 -12.88 -13.38
C LEU A 60 -2.35 -13.30 -11.89
N MET A 61 -2.11 -12.35 -10.99
CA MET A 61 -2.16 -12.58 -9.54
C MET A 61 -3.57 -12.99 -9.10
N SER A 62 -4.61 -12.31 -9.60
CA SER A 62 -6.01 -12.66 -9.31
C SER A 62 -6.32 -14.11 -9.71
N GLY A 63 -5.93 -14.51 -10.92
CA GLY A 63 -6.11 -15.88 -11.38
C GLY A 63 -5.33 -16.91 -10.55
N ALA A 64 -4.11 -16.56 -10.13
CA ALA A 64 -3.29 -17.43 -9.28
C ALA A 64 -3.84 -17.55 -7.83
N MET A 65 -4.60 -16.55 -7.37
CA MET A 65 -5.22 -16.57 -6.04
C MET A 65 -6.55 -17.34 -5.99
N GLU A 66 -7.19 -17.55 -7.13
CA GLU A 66 -8.50 -18.21 -7.17
C GLU A 66 -8.51 -19.58 -6.50
N PRO A 67 -7.53 -20.49 -6.73
CA PRO A 67 -7.48 -21.79 -6.07
C PRO A 67 -7.31 -21.69 -4.53
N LEU A 68 -6.76 -20.57 -4.03
CA LEU A 68 -6.57 -20.38 -2.58
C LEU A 68 -7.90 -20.26 -1.82
N LYS A 69 -8.97 -19.84 -2.50
CA LYS A 69 -10.32 -19.76 -1.92
C LYS A 69 -10.81 -21.10 -1.41
N ASP A 70 -10.38 -22.18 -2.04
CA ASP A 70 -10.82 -23.56 -1.73
C ASP A 70 -9.93 -24.24 -0.70
N LEU A 71 -8.75 -23.68 -0.40
CA LEU A 71 -7.84 -24.21 0.59
C LEU A 71 -8.29 -23.85 2.02
N GLN A 72 -8.73 -24.86 2.79
CA GLN A 72 -9.15 -24.64 4.18
C GLN A 72 -8.06 -23.99 5.03
N VAL A 73 -6.81 -24.45 4.89
CA VAL A 73 -5.65 -23.90 5.61
C VAL A 73 -5.49 -22.40 5.36
N PHE A 74 -5.65 -21.96 4.09
CA PHE A 74 -5.55 -20.56 3.74
C PHE A 74 -6.67 -19.74 4.38
N ARG A 75 -7.92 -20.22 4.31
CA ARG A 75 -9.06 -19.57 4.99
C ARG A 75 -8.86 -19.44 6.49
N ASP A 76 -8.36 -20.49 7.13
CA ASP A 76 -8.10 -20.47 8.57
C ASP A 76 -7.05 -19.43 8.96
N TYR A 77 -5.98 -19.27 8.15
CA TYR A 77 -5.00 -18.19 8.35
C TYR A 77 -5.62 -16.80 8.16
N MET A 78 -6.46 -16.59 7.16
CA MET A 78 -7.12 -15.29 6.94
C MET A 78 -8.07 -14.94 8.09
N VAL A 79 -8.82 -15.93 8.62
CA VAL A 79 -9.65 -15.76 9.82
C VAL A 79 -8.78 -15.41 11.05
N GLN A 80 -7.61 -16.01 11.19
CA GLN A 80 -6.68 -15.67 12.28
C GLN A 80 -6.15 -14.23 12.14
N LEU A 81 -5.88 -13.75 10.95
CA LEU A 81 -5.48 -12.36 10.71
C LEU A 81 -6.58 -11.38 11.13
N SER A 82 -7.84 -11.69 10.82
CA SER A 82 -8.98 -10.86 11.22
C SER A 82 -9.20 -10.83 12.74
N LYS A 83 -8.90 -11.94 13.43
CA LYS A 83 -9.03 -12.05 14.89
C LYS A 83 -7.84 -11.49 15.67
N ASN A 84 -6.67 -11.44 15.07
CA ASN A 84 -5.42 -10.99 15.71
C ASN A 84 -4.74 -9.88 14.93
N PRO A 85 -5.08 -8.62 15.23
CA PRO A 85 -4.51 -7.46 14.52
C PRO A 85 -2.97 -7.37 14.62
N ILE A 86 -2.39 -7.83 15.74
CA ILE A 86 -0.94 -7.83 15.92
C ILE A 86 -0.27 -8.77 14.91
N LEU A 87 -0.86 -9.95 14.69
CA LEU A 87 -0.39 -10.89 13.67
C LEU A 87 -0.46 -10.26 12.29
N GLY A 88 -1.55 -9.54 11.97
CA GLY A 88 -1.69 -8.80 10.72
C GLY A 88 -0.55 -7.80 10.48
N VAL A 89 -0.19 -7.03 11.50
CA VAL A 89 0.95 -6.10 11.43
C VAL A 89 2.26 -6.83 11.16
N PHE A 90 2.53 -7.94 11.84
CA PHE A 90 3.74 -8.73 11.60
C PHE A 90 3.79 -9.31 10.18
N VAL A 91 2.66 -9.81 9.68
CA VAL A 91 2.56 -10.33 8.31
C VAL A 91 2.80 -9.23 7.29
N GLY A 92 2.16 -8.07 7.42
CA GLY A 92 2.37 -6.93 6.52
C GLY A 92 3.81 -6.42 6.55
N THR A 93 4.38 -6.29 7.75
CA THR A 93 5.79 -5.89 7.92
C THR A 93 6.72 -6.91 7.25
N GLY A 94 6.55 -8.21 7.54
CA GLY A 94 7.38 -9.27 6.98
C GLY A 94 7.29 -9.36 5.47
N LEU A 95 6.08 -9.26 4.91
CA LEU A 95 5.87 -9.28 3.47
C LEU A 95 6.59 -8.12 2.77
N THR A 96 6.46 -6.92 3.32
CA THR A 96 7.11 -5.72 2.75
C THR A 96 8.63 -5.77 2.91
N LEU A 97 9.13 -6.32 4.02
CA LEU A 97 10.57 -6.58 4.19
C LEU A 97 11.14 -7.52 3.12
N LEU A 98 10.38 -8.55 2.76
CA LEU A 98 10.79 -9.54 1.75
C LEU A 98 10.73 -8.94 0.33
N ILE A 99 9.64 -8.27 0.00
CA ILE A 99 9.41 -7.72 -1.35
C ILE A 99 10.20 -6.41 -1.55
N GLN A 100 10.44 -5.65 -0.48
CA GLN A 100 11.08 -4.31 -0.51
C GLN A 100 10.34 -3.29 -1.39
N ALA A 101 9.04 -3.49 -1.60
CA ALA A 101 8.18 -2.63 -2.40
C ALA A 101 6.78 -2.58 -1.78
N SER A 102 6.49 -1.52 -1.01
CA SER A 102 5.19 -1.33 -0.36
C SER A 102 4.02 -1.28 -1.36
N SER A 103 4.23 -0.70 -2.53
CA SER A 103 3.20 -0.69 -3.58
C SER A 103 2.83 -2.10 -4.05
N ALA A 104 3.79 -3.03 -4.08
CA ALA A 104 3.51 -4.43 -4.41
C ALA A 104 2.73 -5.12 -3.28
N THR A 105 3.11 -4.91 -2.02
CA THR A 105 2.38 -5.43 -0.85
C THR A 105 0.94 -4.93 -0.82
N ILE A 106 0.73 -3.62 -1.04
CA ILE A 106 -0.61 -3.04 -1.11
C ILE A 106 -1.40 -3.61 -2.30
N GLY A 107 -0.78 -3.80 -3.46
CA GLY A 107 -1.42 -4.43 -4.61
C GLY A 107 -1.88 -5.87 -4.31
N ILE A 108 -1.06 -6.66 -3.60
CA ILE A 108 -1.45 -7.99 -3.10
C ILE A 108 -2.66 -7.88 -2.16
N LEU A 109 -2.62 -6.94 -1.21
CA LEU A 109 -3.69 -6.74 -0.24
C LEU A 109 -5.00 -6.30 -0.90
N GLN A 110 -4.93 -5.39 -1.87
CA GLN A 110 -6.07 -4.97 -2.69
C GLN A 110 -6.70 -6.16 -3.41
N ASN A 111 -5.87 -7.04 -3.97
CA ASN A 111 -6.33 -8.23 -4.68
C ASN A 111 -6.94 -9.28 -3.72
N LEU A 112 -6.34 -9.51 -2.55
CA LEU A 112 -6.90 -10.40 -1.52
C LEU A 112 -8.26 -9.91 -1.04
N TYR A 113 -8.41 -8.61 -0.81
CA TYR A 113 -9.68 -8.02 -0.39
C TYR A 113 -10.74 -8.08 -1.51
N ALA A 114 -10.37 -7.72 -2.74
CA ALA A 114 -11.26 -7.81 -3.90
C ALA A 114 -11.70 -9.25 -4.21
N SER A 115 -10.87 -10.23 -3.92
CA SER A 115 -11.18 -11.66 -4.07
C SER A 115 -11.98 -12.25 -2.89
N ASN A 116 -12.35 -11.44 -1.89
CA ASN A 116 -13.00 -11.87 -0.64
C ASN A 116 -12.20 -12.93 0.13
N LEU A 117 -10.86 -12.92 0.01
CA LEU A 117 -9.97 -13.82 0.73
C LEU A 117 -9.59 -13.28 2.11
N ILE A 118 -9.69 -11.98 2.32
CA ILE A 118 -9.50 -11.31 3.61
C ILE A 118 -10.62 -10.26 3.78
N ASP A 119 -11.11 -10.09 4.99
CA ASP A 119 -12.03 -9.01 5.32
C ASP A 119 -11.28 -7.69 5.63
N LEU A 120 -12.02 -6.58 5.72
CA LEU A 120 -11.43 -5.28 6.00
C LEU A 120 -10.72 -5.25 7.37
N GLN A 121 -11.27 -5.94 8.38
CA GLN A 121 -10.71 -5.99 9.73
C GLN A 121 -9.35 -6.68 9.77
N GLY A 122 -9.14 -7.70 8.94
CA GLY A 122 -7.84 -8.37 8.77
C GLY A 122 -6.90 -7.60 7.85
N ALA A 123 -7.43 -6.96 6.81
CA ALA A 123 -6.63 -6.22 5.83
C ALA A 123 -5.97 -4.96 6.42
N LEU A 124 -6.66 -4.20 7.27
CA LEU A 124 -6.15 -2.96 7.84
C LEU A 124 -4.87 -3.15 8.68
N PRO A 125 -4.77 -4.12 9.60
CA PRO A 125 -3.53 -4.38 10.31
C PRO A 125 -2.35 -4.76 9.40
N VAL A 126 -2.60 -5.53 8.33
CA VAL A 126 -1.58 -5.86 7.32
C VAL A 126 -1.09 -4.58 6.61
N LEU A 127 -2.00 -3.68 6.26
CA LEU A 127 -1.68 -2.37 5.69
C LEU A 127 -0.83 -1.52 6.65
N PHE A 128 -1.15 -1.52 7.93
CA PHE A 128 -0.36 -0.79 8.94
C PHE A 128 1.05 -1.38 9.06
N GLY A 129 1.17 -2.70 9.00
CA GLY A 129 2.45 -3.42 9.00
C GLY A 129 3.30 -3.11 7.77
N ASP A 130 2.69 -3.02 6.58
CA ASP A 130 3.36 -2.59 5.35
C ASP A 130 4.10 -1.26 5.52
N ASN A 131 3.47 -0.29 6.16
CA ASN A 131 4.10 1.01 6.43
C ASN A 131 5.33 0.91 7.36
N ILE A 132 5.33 -0.01 8.33
CA ILE A 132 6.53 -0.30 9.13
C ILE A 132 7.59 -0.97 8.26
N GLY A 133 7.23 -1.97 7.47
CA GLY A 133 8.13 -2.69 6.57
C GLY A 133 8.84 -1.78 5.58
N THR A 134 8.16 -0.77 5.07
CA THR A 134 8.71 0.25 4.17
C THR A 134 9.93 0.96 4.76
N THR A 135 10.02 1.09 6.08
CA THR A 135 11.13 1.80 6.75
C THR A 135 12.46 1.07 6.66
N ILE A 136 12.47 -0.24 6.35
CA ILE A 136 13.71 -1.04 6.28
C ILE A 136 14.67 -0.50 5.21
N THR A 137 14.14 -0.01 4.08
CA THR A 137 14.96 0.57 3.02
C THR A 137 15.73 1.79 3.51
N ALA A 138 15.08 2.64 4.33
CA ALA A 138 15.71 3.78 4.96
C ALA A 138 16.76 3.37 6.01
N ILE A 139 16.50 2.29 6.77
CA ILE A 139 17.45 1.72 7.73
C ILE A 139 18.68 1.22 6.98
N ILE A 140 18.49 0.38 5.95
CA ILE A 140 19.59 -0.18 5.15
C ILE A 140 20.40 0.95 4.51
N ALA A 141 19.77 1.94 3.90
CA ALA A 141 20.43 3.09 3.29
C ALA A 141 21.22 3.94 4.32
N SER A 142 20.84 3.89 5.59
CA SER A 142 21.53 4.62 6.66
C SER A 142 22.72 3.87 7.25
N LEU A 143 22.89 2.57 6.93
CA LEU A 143 24.05 1.79 7.34
C LEU A 143 25.31 2.37 6.67
N GLY A 144 26.29 2.74 7.46
CA GLY A 144 27.50 3.42 6.96
C GLY A 144 27.35 4.92 6.67
N ALA A 145 26.14 5.48 6.69
CA ALA A 145 25.90 6.90 6.49
C ALA A 145 26.24 7.76 7.72
N ASN A 146 26.21 9.08 7.54
CA ASN A 146 26.47 10.05 8.62
C ASN A 146 25.31 10.04 9.67
N ILE A 147 25.55 10.70 10.81
CA ILE A 147 24.62 10.76 11.95
C ILE A 147 23.28 11.37 11.54
N ALA A 148 23.27 12.37 10.64
CA ALA A 148 22.05 13.01 10.19
C ALA A 148 21.14 12.02 9.43
N ALA A 149 21.70 11.21 8.53
CA ALA A 149 20.96 10.17 7.81
C ALA A 149 20.38 9.10 8.75
N LYS A 150 21.17 8.65 9.75
CA LYS A 150 20.70 7.70 10.77
C LYS A 150 19.54 8.27 11.60
N ARG A 151 19.60 9.56 11.97
CA ARG A 151 18.52 10.23 12.69
C ARG A 151 17.23 10.32 11.84
N VAL A 152 17.37 10.57 10.52
CA VAL A 152 16.22 10.61 9.61
C VAL A 152 15.60 9.20 9.47
N ALA A 153 16.41 8.15 9.31
CA ALA A 153 15.92 6.77 9.26
C ALA A 153 15.21 6.38 10.57
N GLY A 154 15.81 6.67 11.72
CA GLY A 154 15.20 6.42 13.03
C GLY A 154 13.89 7.17 13.23
N ALA A 155 13.82 8.44 12.80
CA ALA A 155 12.59 9.21 12.84
C ALA A 155 11.50 8.63 11.92
N HIS A 156 11.88 8.07 10.76
CA HIS A 156 10.95 7.42 9.83
C HIS A 156 10.37 6.14 10.45
N VAL A 157 11.22 5.29 11.05
CA VAL A 157 10.76 4.10 11.79
C VAL A 157 9.80 4.48 12.92
N ALA A 158 10.23 5.40 13.79
CA ALA A 158 9.41 5.84 14.93
C ALA A 158 8.05 6.39 14.47
N PHE A 159 8.04 7.14 13.38
CA PHE A 159 6.82 7.67 12.79
C PHE A 159 5.83 6.56 12.38
N ASN A 160 6.29 5.55 11.66
CA ASN A 160 5.41 4.46 11.18
C ASN A 160 4.98 3.55 12.32
N VAL A 161 5.86 3.25 13.28
CA VAL A 161 5.53 2.43 14.46
C VAL A 161 4.49 3.13 15.34
N ILE A 162 4.70 4.41 15.67
CA ILE A 162 3.75 5.17 16.50
C ILE A 162 2.40 5.28 15.78
N GLY A 163 2.40 5.60 14.47
CA GLY A 163 1.17 5.66 13.69
C GLY A 163 0.42 4.34 13.66
N THR A 164 1.14 3.22 13.49
CA THR A 164 0.55 1.87 13.55
C THR A 164 -0.06 1.58 14.92
N VAL A 165 0.64 1.88 16.01
CA VAL A 165 0.12 1.66 17.37
C VAL A 165 -1.15 2.47 17.60
N ILE A 166 -1.17 3.75 17.23
CA ILE A 166 -2.36 4.60 17.35
C ILE A 166 -3.52 4.01 16.55
N CYS A 167 -3.30 3.65 15.27
CA CYS A 167 -4.35 3.08 14.43
C CYS A 167 -4.82 1.70 14.92
N LEU A 168 -3.97 0.90 15.55
CA LEU A 168 -4.38 -0.35 16.20
C LEU A 168 -5.29 -0.11 17.41
N ILE A 169 -4.98 0.89 18.24
CA ILE A 169 -5.82 1.27 19.39
C ILE A 169 -7.20 1.73 18.89
N PHE A 170 -7.23 2.46 17.77
CA PHE A 170 -8.46 2.95 17.15
C PHE A 170 -8.92 2.09 15.96
N LEU A 171 -8.56 0.79 15.92
CA LEU A 171 -8.87 -0.08 14.78
C LEU A 171 -10.37 -0.13 14.46
N VAL A 172 -11.20 -0.27 15.48
CA VAL A 172 -12.67 -0.35 15.31
C VAL A 172 -13.25 0.92 14.68
N PRO A 173 -13.05 2.13 15.25
CA PRO A 173 -13.55 3.34 14.60
C PRO A 173 -12.88 3.64 13.26
N PHE A 174 -11.62 3.25 13.05
CA PHE A 174 -10.95 3.38 11.76
C PHE A 174 -11.61 2.47 10.71
N THR A 175 -11.89 1.21 11.05
CA THR A 175 -12.60 0.28 10.17
C THR A 175 -13.98 0.83 9.81
N ALA A 176 -14.73 1.33 10.79
CA ALA A 176 -16.04 1.94 10.54
C ALA A 176 -15.97 3.16 9.60
N LEU A 177 -14.93 3.99 9.74
CA LEU A 177 -14.70 5.13 8.86
C LEU A 177 -14.43 4.67 7.42
N ILE A 178 -13.62 3.66 7.22
CA ILE A 178 -13.32 3.13 5.87
C ILE A 178 -14.54 2.47 5.26
N GLN A 179 -15.34 1.72 6.02
CA GLN A 179 -16.62 1.17 5.57
C GLN A 179 -17.62 2.25 5.19
N TRP A 180 -17.62 3.37 5.92
CA TRP A 180 -18.44 4.53 5.56
C TRP A 180 -18.00 5.12 4.22
N PHE A 181 -16.67 5.30 3.99
CA PHE A 181 -16.17 5.74 2.68
C PHE A 181 -16.55 4.77 1.56
N GLU A 182 -16.37 3.45 1.80
CA GLU A 182 -16.72 2.41 0.84
C GLU A 182 -18.19 2.52 0.40
N THR A 183 -19.09 2.68 1.37
CA THR A 183 -20.53 2.78 1.12
C THR A 183 -20.93 4.12 0.52
N ALA A 184 -20.48 5.24 1.10
CA ALA A 184 -20.89 6.58 0.70
C ALA A 184 -20.36 6.99 -0.68
N LEU A 185 -19.17 6.50 -1.06
CA LEU A 185 -18.53 6.81 -2.34
C LEU A 185 -18.66 5.67 -3.35
N HIS A 186 -19.35 4.59 -3.01
CA HIS A 186 -19.47 3.38 -3.84
C HIS A 186 -18.13 2.86 -4.36
N LEU A 187 -17.14 2.78 -3.45
CA LEU A 187 -15.78 2.38 -3.80
C LEU A 187 -15.71 0.91 -4.21
N SER A 188 -14.86 0.61 -5.19
CA SER A 188 -14.48 -0.79 -5.44
C SER A 188 -13.63 -1.32 -4.26
N PRO A 189 -13.58 -2.64 -4.04
CA PRO A 189 -12.76 -3.21 -2.98
C PRO A 189 -11.30 -2.76 -3.03
N GLU A 190 -10.70 -2.71 -4.21
CA GLU A 190 -9.33 -2.24 -4.40
C GLU A 190 -9.18 -0.77 -4.01
N MET A 191 -10.17 0.06 -4.38
CA MET A 191 -10.17 1.47 -4.03
C MET A 191 -10.41 1.68 -2.54
N THR A 192 -11.18 0.82 -1.87
CA THR A 192 -11.38 0.85 -0.41
C THR A 192 -10.04 0.71 0.32
N ILE A 193 -9.19 -0.23 -0.08
CA ILE A 193 -7.85 -0.38 0.49
C ILE A 193 -6.96 0.83 0.17
N ALA A 194 -7.06 1.41 -1.03
CA ALA A 194 -6.33 2.63 -1.38
C ALA A 194 -6.75 3.82 -0.49
N PHE A 195 -8.05 3.99 -0.25
CA PHE A 195 -8.58 5.01 0.69
C PHE A 195 -8.13 4.76 2.12
N ALA A 196 -8.12 3.51 2.58
CA ALA A 196 -7.60 3.15 3.90
C ALA A 196 -6.12 3.54 4.04
N HIS A 197 -5.31 3.22 3.03
CA HIS A 197 -3.89 3.59 2.99
C HIS A 197 -3.68 5.10 2.98
N GLY A 198 -4.47 5.83 2.17
CA GLY A 198 -4.45 7.29 2.13
C GLY A 198 -4.82 7.92 3.47
N THR A 199 -5.92 7.48 4.06
CA THR A 199 -6.41 7.98 5.36
C THR A 199 -5.39 7.74 6.45
N PHE A 200 -4.78 6.54 6.52
CA PHE A 200 -3.71 6.23 7.47
C PHE A 200 -2.51 7.19 7.32
N ASN A 201 -1.99 7.35 6.10
CA ASN A 201 -0.81 8.17 5.87
C ASN A 201 -1.06 9.67 6.08
N ILE A 202 -2.24 10.16 5.70
CA ILE A 202 -2.64 11.56 5.90
C ILE A 202 -2.80 11.85 7.40
N THR A 203 -3.55 10.99 8.12
CA THR A 203 -3.77 11.14 9.57
C THR A 203 -2.46 11.18 10.33
N ASN A 204 -1.55 10.23 10.07
CA ASN A 204 -0.23 10.20 10.70
C ASN A 204 0.61 11.44 10.39
N THR A 205 0.48 12.00 9.17
CA THR A 205 1.24 13.19 8.76
C THR A 205 0.72 14.45 9.43
N ILE A 206 -0.60 14.61 9.58
CA ILE A 206 -1.24 15.77 10.21
C ILE A 206 -0.95 15.82 11.71
N ASP A 207 -1.05 14.68 12.41
CA ASP A 207 -0.81 14.60 13.85
C ASP A 207 0.59 15.11 14.21
N ARG A 208 1.61 14.76 13.46
CA ARG A 208 2.98 15.24 13.67
C ARG A 208 3.23 16.70 13.32
N LYS A 209 2.52 17.25 12.37
CA LYS A 209 2.62 18.68 12.04
C LYS A 209 2.08 19.53 13.20
N SER A 210 0.98 19.08 13.79
CA SER A 210 0.37 19.69 14.99
C SER A 210 1.32 19.65 16.20
N THR A 211 1.96 18.51 16.46
CA THR A 211 2.91 18.34 17.59
C THR A 211 4.15 19.23 17.45
N ARG A 212 4.67 19.48 16.24
CA ARG A 212 5.81 20.38 16.01
C ARG A 212 5.45 21.85 16.21
N LEU A 213 4.26 22.27 15.79
CA LEU A 213 3.80 23.65 15.99
C LEU A 213 3.64 23.96 17.49
N ASN A 214 3.16 23.01 18.28
CA ASN A 214 3.03 23.18 19.75
C ASN A 214 4.39 23.22 20.46
N SER A 215 5.41 22.52 19.99
CA SER A 215 6.76 22.53 20.60
C SER A 215 7.58 23.78 20.24
N SER A 216 7.25 24.49 19.16
CA SER A 216 7.91 25.74 18.78
C SER A 216 7.43 26.96 19.59
N HIS A 217 6.28 26.87 20.25
CA HIS A 217 5.74 27.92 21.15
C HIS A 217 6.22 27.78 22.59
N LEU A 218 7.00 26.73 22.92
CA LEU A 218 7.54 26.48 24.27
C LEU A 218 9.05 26.74 24.39
N ARG A 219 9.65 27.44 23.41
CA ARG A 219 11.06 27.91 23.47
C ARG A 219 11.16 29.40 23.45
#